data_a0b4c328544488535a90baa834d2e139
#
_entry.id   a0b4c328544488535a90baa834d2e139
#
_cell.length_a   1.000
_cell.length_b   1.000
_cell.length_c   1.000
_cell.angle_alpha   90.00
_cell.angle_beta   90.00
_cell.angle_gamma   90.00
#
_symmetry.space_group_name_H-M   'P 1'
#
loop_
_entity.id
_entity.type
_entity.pdbx_description
1 polymer ?
#
loop_
_entity_poly.entity_id
_entity_poly.type
_entity_poly.pdbx_seq_one_letter_code
_entity_poly.pdbx_strand_id
1 'polypeptide(L)'
;DKIYVGELTRQQHTCKIVSEVYKENNLTFPKPIILKGLNEHQATEAMKIEIPKMINSDPFIKSLWKEIELDPKKKNGNLMLGFEYFLNLWVTDKIKVDGIIPWKDFRENVRNGLKIILDNTKKSQYIGVFTSGGTISSISAESLKISDEKKIAGLNFSIRNTSFTSFLFSKNQFNLLSFNELPHLEEEMITFV
;
A
#
# COMPACT_ATOMS: atom_id res chain seq x y z
N ASP A 1 -3.15 11.61 -19.65
CA ASP A 1 -4.31 11.15 -20.46
C ASP A 1 -5.46 10.64 -19.58
N LYS A 2 -5.17 9.83 -18.57
CA LYS A 2 -6.16 9.37 -17.58
C LYS A 2 -5.60 9.42 -16.18
N ILE A 3 -6.47 9.69 -15.21
CA ILE A 3 -6.13 9.66 -13.78
C ILE A 3 -7.09 8.69 -13.07
N TYR A 4 -6.53 7.78 -12.28
CA TYR A 4 -7.28 6.93 -11.38
C TYR A 4 -6.88 7.24 -9.93
N VAL A 5 -7.82 7.13 -9.02
CA VAL A 5 -7.59 7.42 -7.59
C VAL A 5 -8.41 6.47 -6.74
N GLY A 6 -7.85 6.00 -5.62
CA GLY A 6 -8.62 5.24 -4.63
C GLY A 6 -9.63 6.12 -3.88
N GLU A 7 -10.51 5.49 -3.12
CA GLU A 7 -11.59 6.16 -2.39
C GLU A 7 -11.11 6.85 -1.09
N LEU A 8 -9.92 6.51 -0.60
CA LEU A 8 -9.43 7.01 0.69
C LEU A 8 -9.12 8.52 0.62
N THR A 9 -9.50 9.25 1.66
CA THR A 9 -9.34 10.71 1.75
C THR A 9 -7.92 11.16 1.42
N ARG A 10 -6.89 10.47 1.94
CA ARG A 10 -5.48 10.81 1.67
C ARG A 10 -5.10 10.67 0.19
N GLN A 11 -5.63 9.66 -0.50
CA GLN A 11 -5.37 9.44 -1.93
C GLN A 11 -6.04 10.53 -2.78
N GLN A 12 -7.31 10.84 -2.48
CA GLN A 12 -8.05 11.90 -3.16
C GLN A 12 -7.44 13.28 -2.89
N HIS A 13 -6.99 13.53 -1.66
CA HIS A 13 -6.36 14.80 -1.29
C HIS A 13 -5.05 15.03 -2.04
N THR A 14 -4.19 14.00 -2.13
CA THR A 14 -2.96 14.07 -2.94
C THR A 14 -3.28 14.36 -4.41
N CYS A 15 -4.25 13.65 -4.99
CA CYS A 15 -4.71 13.87 -6.36
C CYS A 15 -5.22 15.30 -6.58
N LYS A 16 -5.98 15.84 -5.61
CA LYS A 16 -6.49 17.20 -5.64
C LYS A 16 -5.36 18.23 -5.64
N ILE A 17 -4.38 18.12 -4.75
CA ILE A 17 -3.23 19.03 -4.68
C ILE A 17 -2.49 19.03 -6.02
N VAL A 18 -2.20 17.87 -6.61
CA VAL A 18 -1.56 17.79 -7.92
C VAL A 18 -2.42 18.47 -9.00
N SER A 19 -3.75 18.30 -8.96
CA SER A 19 -4.64 18.97 -9.91
C SER A 19 -4.63 20.50 -9.79
N GLU A 20 -4.45 21.03 -8.58
CA GLU A 20 -4.33 22.45 -8.30
C GLU A 20 -3.04 23.02 -8.90
N VAL A 21 -1.91 22.30 -8.74
CA VAL A 21 -0.62 22.68 -9.36
C VAL A 21 -0.72 22.71 -10.90
N TYR A 22 -1.41 21.73 -11.50
CA TYR A 22 -1.68 21.76 -12.96
C TYR A 22 -2.44 23.01 -13.35
N LYS A 23 -3.50 23.35 -12.63
CA LYS A 23 -4.33 24.54 -12.88
C LYS A 23 -3.52 25.83 -12.76
N GLU A 24 -2.69 25.97 -11.72
CA GLU A 24 -1.82 27.13 -11.50
C GLU A 24 -0.82 27.33 -12.65
N ASN A 25 -0.40 26.24 -13.30
CA ASN A 25 0.49 26.28 -14.45
C ASN A 25 -0.27 26.30 -15.82
N ASN A 26 -1.58 26.57 -15.82
CA ASN A 26 -2.43 26.59 -17.02
C ASN A 26 -2.42 25.26 -17.80
N LEU A 27 -2.21 24.13 -17.10
CA LEU A 27 -2.24 22.81 -17.68
C LEU A 27 -3.59 22.12 -17.41
N THR A 28 -4.03 21.29 -18.35
CA THR A 28 -5.25 20.50 -18.19
C THR A 28 -4.95 19.23 -17.37
N PHE A 29 -5.64 19.07 -16.24
CA PHE A 29 -5.61 17.84 -15.47
C PHE A 29 -6.82 16.98 -15.83
N PRO A 30 -6.65 15.70 -16.20
CA PRO A 30 -7.76 14.83 -16.54
C PRO A 30 -8.68 14.61 -15.32
N LYS A 31 -9.99 14.51 -15.55
CA LYS A 31 -10.95 14.23 -14.47
C LYS A 31 -10.61 12.88 -13.82
N PRO A 32 -10.38 12.82 -12.50
CA PRO A 32 -10.05 11.58 -11.81
C PRO A 32 -11.20 10.57 -11.84
N ILE A 33 -10.87 9.31 -12.05
CA ILE A 33 -11.79 8.17 -12.00
C ILE A 33 -11.54 7.46 -10.65
N ILE A 34 -12.56 7.43 -9.80
CA ILE A 34 -12.48 6.74 -8.51
C ILE A 34 -12.58 5.24 -8.75
N LEU A 35 -11.64 4.49 -8.15
CA LEU A 35 -11.55 3.04 -8.31
C LEU A 35 -11.23 2.37 -6.98
N LYS A 36 -12.21 1.66 -6.43
CA LYS A 36 -12.12 0.97 -5.13
C LYS A 36 -10.95 -0.02 -5.05
N GLY A 37 -10.59 -0.67 -6.16
CA GLY A 37 -9.43 -1.56 -6.22
C GLY A 37 -8.07 -0.88 -5.97
N LEU A 38 -8.04 0.46 -5.83
CA LEU A 38 -6.84 1.22 -5.48
C LEU A 38 -6.79 1.62 -3.99
N ASN A 39 -7.75 1.16 -3.17
CA ASN A 39 -7.74 1.41 -1.74
C ASN A 39 -6.61 0.62 -1.05
N GLU A 40 -6.22 1.11 0.13
CA GLU A 40 -5.23 0.44 0.98
C GLU A 40 -5.86 -0.75 1.73
N HIS A 41 -5.02 -1.71 2.12
CA HIS A 41 -5.41 -2.75 3.05
C HIS A 41 -5.65 -2.19 4.46
N GLN A 42 -6.32 -2.98 5.29
CA GLN A 42 -6.73 -2.58 6.64
C GLN A 42 -5.84 -3.22 7.73
N ALA A 43 -4.54 -3.40 7.49
CA ALA A 43 -3.65 -4.07 8.45
C ALA A 43 -3.55 -3.34 9.79
N THR A 44 -3.54 -2.00 9.78
CA THR A 44 -3.48 -1.20 11.00
C THR A 44 -4.75 -1.35 11.84
N GLU A 45 -5.91 -1.35 11.20
CA GLU A 45 -7.20 -1.57 11.85
C GLU A 45 -7.31 -2.99 12.38
N ALA A 46 -6.89 -3.97 11.59
CA ALA A 46 -6.85 -5.37 11.99
C ALA A 46 -5.95 -5.58 13.21
N MET A 47 -4.76 -4.98 13.22
CA MET A 47 -3.83 -5.05 14.33
C MET A 47 -4.43 -4.45 15.61
N LYS A 48 -5.09 -3.29 15.52
CA LYS A 48 -5.74 -2.64 16.67
C LYS A 48 -6.81 -3.52 17.31
N ILE A 49 -7.50 -4.32 16.53
CA ILE A 49 -8.54 -5.25 17.01
C ILE A 49 -7.91 -6.52 17.61
N GLU A 50 -6.87 -7.07 16.97
CA GLU A 50 -6.40 -8.41 17.27
C GLU A 50 -5.24 -8.45 18.28
N ILE A 51 -4.31 -7.49 18.25
CA ILE A 51 -3.17 -7.47 19.19
C ILE A 51 -3.62 -7.51 20.67
N PRO A 52 -4.65 -6.76 21.11
CA PRO A 52 -5.13 -6.85 22.49
C PRO A 52 -5.56 -8.26 22.91
N LYS A 53 -6.10 -9.05 21.98
CA LYS A 53 -6.48 -10.44 22.25
C LYS A 53 -5.23 -11.34 22.30
N MET A 54 -4.29 -11.12 21.36
CA MET A 54 -3.04 -11.87 21.25
C MET A 54 -2.12 -11.67 22.48
N ILE A 55 -2.12 -10.52 23.14
CA ILE A 55 -1.36 -10.29 24.38
C ILE A 55 -1.67 -11.37 25.43
N ASN A 56 -2.91 -11.86 25.47
CA ASN A 56 -3.32 -12.87 26.42
C ASN A 56 -3.18 -14.31 25.91
N SER A 57 -3.22 -14.52 24.60
CA SER A 57 -3.31 -15.85 23.97
C SER A 57 -2.07 -16.28 23.18
N ASP A 58 -1.27 -15.35 22.67
CA ASP A 58 -0.10 -15.65 21.86
C ASP A 58 1.19 -15.47 22.65
N PRO A 59 2.02 -16.53 22.81
CA PRO A 59 3.23 -16.47 23.64
C PRO A 59 4.26 -15.44 23.15
N PHE A 60 4.37 -15.22 21.82
CA PHE A 60 5.34 -14.29 21.25
C PHE A 60 4.91 -12.84 21.51
N ILE A 61 3.67 -12.48 21.21
CA ILE A 61 3.14 -11.15 21.48
C ILE A 61 3.19 -10.85 22.99
N LYS A 62 2.82 -11.82 23.82
CA LYS A 62 2.90 -11.69 25.28
C LYS A 62 4.34 -11.41 25.77
N SER A 63 5.34 -12.05 25.17
CA SER A 63 6.74 -11.81 25.54
C SER A 63 7.19 -10.40 25.16
N LEU A 64 6.82 -9.90 23.98
CA LEU A 64 7.13 -8.53 23.55
C LEU A 64 6.49 -7.48 24.47
N TRP A 65 5.24 -7.70 24.87
CA TRP A 65 4.53 -6.81 25.79
C TRP A 65 5.18 -6.76 27.17
N LYS A 66 5.54 -7.92 27.72
CA LYS A 66 6.26 -8.02 28.99
C LYS A 66 7.62 -7.29 28.94
N GLU A 67 8.33 -7.38 27.82
CA GLU A 67 9.59 -6.64 27.66
C GLU A 67 9.38 -5.12 27.62
N ILE A 68 8.29 -4.64 27.01
CA ILE A 68 7.94 -3.21 27.01
C ILE A 68 7.64 -2.72 28.43
N GLU A 69 6.94 -3.54 29.25
CA GLU A 69 6.63 -3.22 30.65
C GLU A 69 7.90 -3.13 31.50
N LEU A 70 8.87 -4.00 31.25
CA LEU A 70 10.14 -4.04 32.00
C LEU A 70 11.13 -2.95 31.56
N ASP A 71 11.15 -2.62 30.27
CA ASP A 71 12.03 -1.61 29.69
C ASP A 71 11.29 -0.80 28.61
N PRO A 72 10.73 0.37 28.94
CA PRO A 72 10.02 1.22 28.00
C PRO A 72 10.84 1.66 26.77
N LYS A 73 12.18 1.62 26.83
CA LYS A 73 13.04 1.96 25.69
C LYS A 73 12.90 0.96 24.54
N LYS A 74 12.50 -0.28 24.84
CA LYS A 74 12.23 -1.33 23.83
C LYS A 74 10.89 -1.16 23.11
N LYS A 75 10.04 -0.22 23.52
CA LYS A 75 8.66 -0.08 23.03
C LYS A 75 8.58 -0.05 21.51
N ASN A 76 9.31 0.85 20.87
CA ASN A 76 9.20 1.02 19.40
C ASN A 76 9.66 -0.23 18.65
N GLY A 77 10.77 -0.85 19.05
CA GLY A 77 11.27 -2.08 18.43
C GLY A 77 10.30 -3.24 18.60
N ASN A 78 9.78 -3.43 19.83
CA ASN A 78 8.87 -4.54 20.11
C ASN A 78 7.49 -4.34 19.45
N LEU A 79 7.01 -3.09 19.32
CA LEU A 79 5.80 -2.80 18.54
C LEU A 79 5.99 -3.13 17.05
N MET A 80 7.14 -2.81 16.48
CA MET A 80 7.45 -3.15 15.07
C MET A 80 7.54 -4.68 14.88
N LEU A 81 8.23 -5.39 15.77
CA LEU A 81 8.28 -6.86 15.73
C LEU A 81 6.89 -7.50 15.88
N GLY A 82 6.06 -6.96 16.78
CA GLY A 82 4.68 -7.42 16.94
C GLY A 82 3.83 -7.16 15.71
N PHE A 83 4.01 -6.01 15.06
CA PHE A 83 3.32 -5.69 13.81
C PHE A 83 3.73 -6.61 12.67
N GLU A 84 5.04 -6.83 12.50
CA GLU A 84 5.55 -7.75 11.47
C GLU A 84 5.05 -9.19 11.69
N TYR A 85 5.09 -9.66 12.93
CA TYR A 85 4.57 -10.98 13.28
C TYR A 85 3.08 -11.11 12.98
N PHE A 86 2.27 -10.15 13.44
CA PHE A 86 0.85 -10.09 13.14
C PHE A 86 0.59 -10.09 11.63
N LEU A 87 1.28 -9.21 10.90
CA LEU A 87 1.13 -9.09 9.45
C LEU A 87 1.43 -10.42 8.76
N ASN A 88 2.49 -11.12 9.15
CA ASN A 88 2.84 -12.43 8.62
C ASN A 88 1.75 -13.49 8.85
N LEU A 89 1.06 -13.44 9.99
CA LEU A 89 -0.06 -14.34 10.26
C LEU A 89 -1.29 -13.97 9.42
N TRP A 90 -1.58 -12.66 9.30
CA TRP A 90 -2.74 -12.17 8.58
C TRP A 90 -2.63 -12.40 7.07
N VAL A 91 -1.49 -12.10 6.44
CA VAL A 91 -1.30 -12.28 4.99
C VAL A 91 -1.22 -13.76 4.58
N THR A 92 -0.97 -14.66 5.52
CA THR A 92 -0.97 -16.12 5.30
C THR A 92 -2.28 -16.80 5.73
N ASP A 93 -3.33 -16.01 5.99
CA ASP A 93 -4.68 -16.48 6.41
C ASP A 93 -4.69 -17.34 7.68
N LYS A 94 -3.66 -17.16 8.55
CA LYS A 94 -3.59 -17.83 9.86
C LYS A 94 -4.40 -17.09 10.92
N ILE A 95 -4.70 -15.83 10.68
CA ILE A 95 -5.57 -15.00 11.51
C ILE A 95 -6.63 -14.37 10.61
N LYS A 96 -7.88 -14.40 11.07
CA LYS A 96 -9.01 -13.67 10.49
C LYS A 96 -9.51 -12.66 11.52
N VAL A 97 -9.76 -11.44 11.08
CA VAL A 97 -10.22 -10.36 11.94
C VAL A 97 -11.60 -9.91 11.49
N ASP A 98 -12.58 -10.01 12.38
CA ASP A 98 -13.97 -9.68 12.07
C ASP A 98 -14.12 -8.21 11.64
N GLY A 99 -14.88 -7.99 10.59
CA GLY A 99 -15.12 -6.66 10.03
C GLY A 99 -13.98 -6.10 9.19
N ILE A 100 -12.88 -6.85 9.03
CA ILE A 100 -11.72 -6.48 8.20
C ILE A 100 -11.71 -7.31 6.92
N ILE A 101 -11.45 -6.65 5.78
CA ILE A 101 -11.28 -7.34 4.49
C ILE A 101 -10.03 -8.23 4.57
N PRO A 102 -10.15 -9.55 4.33
CA PRO A 102 -9.00 -10.45 4.31
C PRO A 102 -7.93 -10.01 3.32
N TRP A 103 -6.68 -10.28 3.63
CA TRP A 103 -5.56 -9.95 2.73
C TRP A 103 -5.75 -10.48 1.31
N LYS A 104 -6.22 -11.72 1.19
CA LYS A 104 -6.52 -12.35 -0.10
C LYS A 104 -7.51 -11.54 -0.93
N ASP A 105 -8.58 -11.07 -0.30
CA ASP A 105 -9.63 -10.29 -0.99
C ASP A 105 -9.13 -8.88 -1.34
N PHE A 106 -8.29 -8.27 -0.50
CA PHE A 106 -7.58 -7.04 -0.84
C PHE A 106 -6.71 -7.23 -2.09
N ARG A 107 -5.90 -8.29 -2.15
CA ARG A 107 -5.06 -8.61 -3.30
C ARG A 107 -5.89 -8.82 -4.57
N GLU A 108 -7.02 -9.49 -4.46
CA GLU A 108 -7.93 -9.69 -5.60
C GLU A 108 -8.56 -8.36 -6.05
N ASN A 109 -8.98 -7.50 -5.13
CA ASN A 109 -9.49 -6.17 -5.46
C ASN A 109 -8.45 -5.34 -6.21
N VAL A 110 -7.18 -5.39 -5.79
CA VAL A 110 -6.08 -4.69 -6.49
C VAL A 110 -5.87 -5.25 -7.90
N ARG A 111 -5.86 -6.58 -8.09
CA ARG A 111 -5.75 -7.20 -9.41
C ARG A 111 -6.89 -6.78 -10.33
N ASN A 112 -8.11 -6.78 -9.81
CA ASN A 112 -9.30 -6.33 -10.57
C ASN A 112 -9.20 -4.85 -10.93
N GLY A 113 -8.73 -4.00 -10.01
CA GLY A 113 -8.47 -2.58 -10.27
C GLY A 113 -7.41 -2.38 -11.36
N LEU A 114 -6.30 -3.08 -11.27
CA LEU A 114 -5.25 -3.06 -12.30
C LEU A 114 -5.79 -3.50 -13.66
N LYS A 115 -6.56 -4.60 -13.71
CA LYS A 115 -7.18 -5.08 -14.94
C LYS A 115 -8.09 -4.02 -15.57
N ILE A 116 -8.93 -3.35 -14.78
CA ILE A 116 -9.79 -2.27 -15.27
C ILE A 116 -8.95 -1.14 -15.88
N ILE A 117 -7.85 -0.75 -15.26
CA ILE A 117 -6.94 0.29 -15.76
C ILE A 117 -6.37 -0.14 -17.12
N LEU A 118 -5.82 -1.36 -17.19
CA LEU A 118 -5.16 -1.87 -18.39
C LEU A 118 -6.15 -2.03 -19.56
N ASP A 119 -7.34 -2.60 -19.32
CA ASP A 119 -8.37 -2.85 -20.32
C ASP A 119 -8.92 -1.52 -20.89
N ASN A 120 -8.95 -0.46 -20.10
CA ASN A 120 -9.43 0.86 -20.51
C ASN A 120 -8.34 1.79 -21.06
N THR A 121 -7.10 1.31 -21.20
CA THR A 121 -5.99 2.13 -21.70
C THR A 121 -5.68 1.82 -23.15
N LYS A 122 -5.57 2.89 -23.97
CA LYS A 122 -5.17 2.80 -25.37
C LYS A 122 -3.66 2.89 -25.54
N LYS A 123 -3.16 2.50 -26.71
CA LYS A 123 -1.73 2.63 -27.06
C LYS A 123 -1.26 4.08 -26.88
N SER A 124 -0.06 4.25 -26.35
CA SER A 124 0.62 5.54 -26.15
C SER A 124 -0.10 6.51 -25.19
N GLN A 125 -0.87 5.99 -24.24
CA GLN A 125 -1.44 6.79 -23.15
C GLN A 125 -0.57 6.75 -21.90
N TYR A 126 -0.51 7.89 -21.22
CA TYR A 126 0.05 8.01 -19.86
C TYR A 126 -1.08 7.94 -18.83
N ILE A 127 -0.91 7.11 -17.84
CA ILE A 127 -1.89 6.89 -16.78
C ILE A 127 -1.27 7.29 -15.44
N GLY A 128 -1.90 8.25 -14.76
CA GLY A 128 -1.56 8.58 -13.38
C GLY A 128 -2.47 7.80 -12.42
N VAL A 129 -1.89 7.25 -11.36
CA VAL A 129 -2.62 6.50 -10.33
C VAL A 129 -2.24 7.03 -8.96
N PHE A 130 -3.21 7.50 -8.20
CA PHE A 130 -3.03 7.93 -6.81
C PHE A 130 -3.55 6.83 -5.88
N THR A 131 -2.62 6.22 -5.17
CA THR A 131 -2.93 5.07 -4.32
C THR A 131 -2.01 5.04 -3.08
N SER A 132 -1.92 3.92 -2.39
CA SER A 132 -1.17 3.74 -1.15
C SER A 132 -0.18 2.58 -1.24
N GLY A 133 0.69 2.43 -0.23
CA GLY A 133 1.83 1.52 -0.24
C GLY A 133 1.48 0.06 -0.50
N GLY A 134 0.47 -0.48 0.18
CA GLY A 134 0.07 -1.89 -0.02
C GLY A 134 -0.43 -2.16 -1.43
N THR A 135 -1.15 -1.21 -2.03
CA THR A 135 -1.58 -1.31 -3.44
C THR A 135 -0.39 -1.23 -4.39
N ILE A 136 0.57 -0.31 -4.16
CA ILE A 136 1.80 -0.22 -4.95
C ILE A 136 2.59 -1.53 -4.86
N SER A 137 2.78 -2.06 -3.66
CA SER A 137 3.46 -3.36 -3.42
C SER A 137 2.76 -4.51 -4.14
N SER A 138 1.43 -4.52 -4.10
CA SER A 138 0.60 -5.52 -4.79
C SER A 138 0.76 -5.46 -6.30
N ILE A 139 0.69 -4.27 -6.91
CA ILE A 139 0.86 -4.08 -8.36
C ILE A 139 2.29 -4.40 -8.80
N SER A 140 3.29 -4.01 -8.00
CA SER A 140 4.69 -4.33 -8.25
C SER A 140 4.93 -5.85 -8.23
N ALA A 141 4.31 -6.56 -7.29
CA ALA A 141 4.38 -8.01 -7.21
C ALA A 141 3.80 -8.71 -8.45
N GLU A 142 2.69 -8.21 -9.00
CA GLU A 142 2.13 -8.74 -10.27
C GLU A 142 3.14 -8.57 -11.42
N SER A 143 3.79 -7.41 -11.53
CA SER A 143 4.81 -7.14 -12.55
C SER A 143 6.04 -8.04 -12.38
N LEU A 144 6.50 -8.24 -11.16
CA LEU A 144 7.69 -9.05 -10.84
C LEU A 144 7.38 -10.55 -10.69
N LYS A 145 6.11 -10.96 -10.82
CA LYS A 145 5.64 -12.33 -10.65
C LYS A 145 5.97 -12.92 -9.26
N ILE A 146 5.92 -12.08 -8.23
CA ILE A 146 6.11 -12.50 -6.84
C ILE A 146 4.79 -13.08 -6.34
N SER A 147 4.82 -14.33 -5.85
CA SER A 147 3.66 -15.04 -5.30
C SER A 147 3.73 -15.24 -3.77
N ASP A 148 4.84 -14.91 -3.14
CA ASP A 148 5.00 -14.99 -1.69
C ASP A 148 4.35 -13.78 -1.02
N GLU A 149 3.20 -13.98 -0.39
CA GLU A 149 2.40 -12.91 0.21
C GLU A 149 3.15 -12.17 1.34
N LYS A 150 4.05 -12.83 2.07
CA LYS A 150 4.90 -12.18 3.07
C LYS A 150 5.89 -11.20 2.44
N LYS A 151 6.51 -11.59 1.32
CA LYS A 151 7.40 -10.70 0.56
C LYS A 151 6.64 -9.52 -0.01
N ILE A 152 5.42 -9.73 -0.50
CA ILE A 152 4.57 -8.66 -1.02
C ILE A 152 4.20 -7.66 0.08
N ALA A 153 3.78 -8.16 1.24
CA ALA A 153 3.51 -7.32 2.40
C ALA A 153 4.77 -6.62 2.90
N GLY A 154 5.92 -7.30 2.87
CA GLY A 154 7.23 -6.76 3.24
C GLY A 154 7.65 -5.56 2.37
N LEU A 155 7.32 -5.55 1.07
CA LEU A 155 7.60 -4.41 0.20
C LEU A 155 6.94 -3.12 0.70
N ASN A 156 5.79 -3.22 1.37
CA ASN A 156 5.07 -2.06 1.88
C ASN A 156 5.89 -1.24 2.90
N PHE A 157 6.75 -1.89 3.69
CA PHE A 157 7.61 -1.21 4.66
C PHE A 157 8.70 -0.33 4.02
N SER A 158 9.01 -0.56 2.76
CA SER A 158 10.00 0.25 2.03
C SER A 158 9.38 1.42 1.26
N ILE A 159 8.05 1.46 1.12
CA ILE A 159 7.37 2.53 0.39
C ILE A 159 7.50 3.84 1.15
N ARG A 160 7.88 4.89 0.44
CA ARG A 160 8.01 6.24 0.97
C ARG A 160 6.83 7.10 0.54
N ASN A 161 6.44 8.02 1.40
CA ASN A 161 5.37 8.95 1.08
C ASN A 161 5.71 9.76 -0.17
N THR A 162 4.73 10.00 -1.03
CA THR A 162 4.84 10.71 -2.30
C THR A 162 5.79 10.11 -3.34
N SER A 163 6.25 8.87 -3.14
CA SER A 163 7.12 8.20 -4.11
C SER A 163 6.41 7.90 -5.42
N PHE A 164 7.20 7.82 -6.49
CA PHE A 164 6.75 7.36 -7.80
C PHE A 164 7.17 5.92 -8.05
N THR A 165 6.24 5.12 -8.54
CA THR A 165 6.50 3.77 -9.07
C THR A 165 5.94 3.71 -10.48
N SER A 166 6.77 3.40 -11.45
CA SER A 166 6.44 3.47 -12.87
C SER A 166 6.40 2.08 -13.51
N PHE A 167 5.45 1.88 -14.40
CA PHE A 167 5.28 0.64 -15.14
C PHE A 167 5.19 0.91 -16.64
N LEU A 168 5.80 0.05 -17.42
CA LEU A 168 5.61 -0.01 -18.86
C LEU A 168 4.72 -1.20 -19.19
N PHE A 169 3.65 -0.97 -19.95
CA PHE A 169 2.72 -2.04 -20.29
C PHE A 169 2.27 -2.00 -21.74
N SER A 170 1.89 -3.16 -22.21
CA SER A 170 1.27 -3.41 -23.52
C SER A 170 0.19 -4.47 -23.37
N LYS A 171 -0.43 -4.90 -24.45
CA LYS A 171 -1.44 -5.97 -24.43
C LYS A 171 -0.98 -7.25 -23.71
N ASN A 172 0.31 -7.59 -23.82
CA ASN A 172 0.87 -8.87 -23.35
C ASN A 172 2.00 -8.71 -22.34
N GLN A 173 2.34 -7.48 -21.94
CA GLN A 173 3.47 -7.23 -21.05
C GLN A 173 3.09 -6.17 -20.02
N PHE A 174 3.52 -6.40 -18.78
CA PHE A 174 3.39 -5.45 -17.69
C PHE A 174 4.69 -5.51 -16.89
N ASN A 175 5.55 -4.51 -17.05
CA ASN A 175 6.91 -4.49 -16.53
C ASN A 175 7.11 -3.31 -15.58
N LEU A 176 7.72 -3.56 -14.42
CA LEU A 176 8.20 -2.50 -13.54
C LEU A 176 9.35 -1.77 -14.23
N LEU A 177 9.25 -0.46 -14.31
CA LEU A 177 10.27 0.40 -14.90
C LEU A 177 11.12 1.05 -13.81
N SER A 178 10.46 1.56 -12.76
CA SER A 178 11.11 2.13 -11.58
C SER A 178 10.25 1.90 -10.34
N PHE A 179 10.86 1.90 -9.15
CA PHE A 179 10.19 1.61 -7.90
C PHE A 179 10.58 2.61 -6.81
N ASN A 180 9.57 3.22 -6.18
CA ASN A 180 9.74 4.01 -4.97
C ASN A 180 10.71 5.21 -5.11
N GLU A 181 10.69 5.89 -6.25
CA GLU A 181 11.56 7.02 -6.56
C GLU A 181 11.03 8.33 -5.95
N LEU A 182 11.95 9.20 -5.55
CA LEU A 182 11.66 10.49 -4.91
C LEU A 182 12.48 11.64 -5.53
N PRO A 183 12.45 11.84 -6.86
CA PRO A 183 13.29 12.83 -7.52
C PRO A 183 12.96 14.29 -7.17
N HIS A 184 11.86 14.50 -6.48
CA HIS A 184 11.28 15.81 -6.13
C HIS A 184 11.45 16.19 -4.66
N LEU A 185 12.08 15.31 -3.84
CA LEU A 185 12.28 15.56 -2.41
C LEU A 185 13.75 15.64 -2.03
N GLU A 186 14.07 16.56 -1.15
CA GLU A 186 15.31 16.58 -0.39
C GLU A 186 15.28 15.47 0.67
N GLU A 187 16.47 15.02 1.11
CA GLU A 187 16.59 13.87 2.03
C GLU A 187 15.84 14.07 3.34
N GLU A 188 15.85 15.30 3.88
CA GLU A 188 15.17 15.67 5.13
C GLU A 188 13.64 15.64 5.04
N MET A 189 13.09 15.67 3.83
CA MET A 189 11.63 15.60 3.59
C MET A 189 11.12 14.17 3.41
N ILE A 190 12.01 13.18 3.34
CA ILE A 190 11.64 11.79 3.12
C ILE A 190 10.99 11.21 4.37
N THR A 191 9.77 10.70 4.22
CA THR A 191 9.03 10.00 5.27
C THR A 191 8.54 8.64 4.77
N PHE A 192 8.38 7.71 5.69
CA PHE A 192 7.86 6.37 5.40
C PHE A 192 6.35 6.29 5.68
N VAL A 193 5.72 5.30 5.05
CA VAL A 193 4.29 4.98 5.27
C VAL A 193 4.10 4.36 6.66
#